data_99d11107f316491b97b813a36227f6b7
#
_entry.id   99d11107f316491b97b813a36227f6b7
#
_cell.length_a   1.000
_cell.length_b   1.000
_cell.length_c   1.000
_cell.angle_alpha   90.00
_cell.angle_beta   90.00
_cell.angle_gamma   90.00
#
_symmetry.space_group_name_H-M   'P 1'
#
loop_
_entity.id
_entity.type
_entity.pdbx_description
1 polymer ?
#
loop_
_entity_poly.entity_id
_entity_poly.type
_entity_poly.pdbx_seq_one_letter_code
_entity_poly.pdbx_strand_id
1 'polypeptide(L)'
;ELDDAAVRDWFAQQRRAATGGDFAPHYLHRVVAIGCALRTAGDLKVWSIGELDDPEPELIRRFFDGIERFTPQLVSWNGGGFDLPVLNHRALIHGVVAQKYWDWGDDDRDFKWNSYLGRYHTRHLDLMDVLAMYQPRANAPLDAMAQLCGFPGKLGMDGSEVAAAVARGELAQV
;
A
#
# COMPACT_ATOMS: atom_id res chain seq x y z
N GLU A 1 -2.03 -29.82 -17.86
CA GLU A 1 -2.49 -28.79 -16.92
C GLU A 1 -1.23 -28.18 -16.30
N LEU A 2 -1.05 -26.86 -16.35
CA LEU A 2 0.09 -26.19 -15.74
C LEU A 2 -0.17 -26.08 -14.25
N ASP A 3 0.86 -26.30 -13.41
CA ASP A 3 0.78 -25.98 -11.98
C ASP A 3 0.88 -24.46 -11.76
N ASP A 4 0.58 -24.00 -10.57
CA ASP A 4 0.59 -22.56 -10.22
C ASP A 4 1.98 -21.92 -10.38
N ALA A 5 3.05 -22.67 -10.23
CA ALA A 5 4.42 -22.16 -10.42
C ALA A 5 4.69 -21.91 -11.90
N ALA A 6 4.37 -22.89 -12.76
CA ALA A 6 4.52 -22.77 -14.21
C ALA A 6 3.67 -21.63 -14.78
N VAL A 7 2.47 -21.41 -14.26
CA VAL A 7 1.60 -20.28 -14.65
C VAL A 7 2.24 -18.94 -14.28
N ARG A 8 2.79 -18.82 -13.06
CA ARG A 8 3.48 -17.60 -12.62
C ARG A 8 4.71 -17.31 -13.47
N ASP A 9 5.54 -18.33 -13.73
CA ASP A 9 6.76 -18.17 -14.54
C ASP A 9 6.43 -17.76 -15.97
N TRP A 10 5.44 -18.39 -16.58
CA TRP A 10 4.96 -18.03 -17.91
C TRP A 10 4.47 -16.57 -17.94
N PHE A 11 3.65 -16.18 -16.95
CA PHE A 11 3.12 -14.80 -16.84
C PHE A 11 4.27 -13.79 -16.69
N ALA A 12 5.24 -14.06 -15.82
CA ALA A 12 6.41 -13.19 -15.61
C ALA A 12 7.22 -13.03 -16.91
N GLN A 13 7.42 -14.14 -17.65
CA GLN A 13 8.12 -14.11 -18.93
C GLN A 13 7.38 -13.26 -19.97
N GLN A 14 6.05 -13.44 -20.12
CA GLN A 14 5.25 -12.64 -21.04
C GLN A 14 5.31 -11.14 -20.66
N ARG A 15 5.26 -10.85 -19.37
CA ARG A 15 5.31 -9.48 -18.91
C ARG A 15 6.67 -8.82 -19.16
N ARG A 16 7.78 -9.52 -18.90
CA ARG A 16 9.12 -9.03 -19.25
C ARG A 16 9.25 -8.73 -20.74
N ALA A 17 8.71 -9.59 -21.59
CA ALA A 17 8.72 -9.37 -23.03
C ALA A 17 7.91 -8.13 -23.46
N ALA A 18 6.79 -7.86 -22.78
CA ALA A 18 5.89 -6.77 -23.13
C ALA A 18 6.29 -5.41 -22.50
N THR A 19 6.87 -5.40 -21.31
CA THR A 19 7.08 -4.18 -20.52
C THR A 19 8.52 -3.95 -20.07
N GLY A 20 9.41 -4.90 -20.32
CA GLY A 20 10.80 -4.86 -19.85
C GLY A 20 11.00 -5.27 -18.38
N GLY A 21 9.92 -5.52 -17.62
CA GLY A 21 9.96 -5.93 -16.22
C GLY A 21 8.94 -7.01 -15.91
N ASP A 22 9.14 -7.73 -14.83
CA ASP A 22 8.26 -8.82 -14.36
C ASP A 22 7.31 -8.40 -13.24
N PHE A 23 7.37 -7.14 -12.77
CA PHE A 23 6.52 -6.61 -11.72
C PHE A 23 5.05 -6.75 -12.09
N ALA A 24 4.28 -7.48 -11.26
CA ALA A 24 2.89 -7.77 -11.54
C ALA A 24 2.01 -6.50 -11.53
N PRO A 25 0.90 -6.46 -12.29
CA PRO A 25 -0.10 -5.41 -12.16
C PRO A 25 -0.69 -5.36 -10.74
N HIS A 26 -1.08 -4.19 -10.27
CA HIS A 26 -1.59 -3.98 -8.89
C HIS A 26 -2.72 -4.94 -8.50
N TYR A 27 -3.64 -5.24 -9.43
CA TYR A 27 -4.78 -6.13 -9.18
C TYR A 27 -4.42 -7.62 -9.01
N LEU A 28 -3.17 -8.00 -9.33
CA LEU A 28 -2.65 -9.37 -9.13
C LEU A 28 -1.81 -9.52 -7.85
N HIS A 29 -1.54 -8.42 -7.14
CA HIS A 29 -0.90 -8.50 -5.85
C HIS A 29 -1.85 -9.04 -4.78
N ARG A 30 -1.29 -9.73 -3.80
CA ARG A 30 -1.98 -10.18 -2.59
C ARG A 30 -1.43 -9.42 -1.40
N VAL A 31 -2.30 -8.93 -0.53
CA VAL A 31 -1.91 -8.30 0.73
C VAL A 31 -1.60 -9.39 1.75
N VAL A 32 -0.42 -9.35 2.34
CA VAL A 32 0.05 -10.33 3.35
C VAL A 32 0.29 -9.69 4.71
N ALA A 33 0.60 -8.40 4.73
CA ALA A 33 0.72 -7.58 5.93
C ALA A 33 0.55 -6.11 5.55
N ILE A 34 0.15 -5.27 6.51
CA ILE A 34 0.09 -3.81 6.32
C ILE A 34 0.79 -3.16 7.51
N GLY A 35 1.95 -2.55 7.27
CA GLY A 35 2.65 -1.76 8.27
C GLY A 35 1.92 -0.43 8.50
N CYS A 36 1.65 -0.09 9.76
CA CYS A 36 0.95 1.11 10.15
C CYS A 36 1.73 1.90 11.19
N ALA A 37 1.73 3.23 11.05
CA ALA A 37 2.19 4.15 12.07
C ALA A 37 1.12 5.22 12.31
N LEU A 38 0.63 5.34 13.53
CA LEU A 38 -0.33 6.36 13.92
C LEU A 38 0.34 7.38 14.83
N ARG A 39 0.43 8.61 14.35
CA ARG A 39 0.90 9.76 15.13
C ARG A 39 -0.29 10.57 15.64
N THR A 40 -0.32 10.82 16.92
CA THR A 40 -1.23 11.75 17.58
C THR A 40 -0.46 12.92 18.18
N ALA A 41 -1.12 13.88 18.82
CA ALA A 41 -0.45 15.04 19.43
C ALA A 41 0.60 14.68 20.50
N GLY A 42 0.50 13.52 21.14
CA GLY A 42 1.39 13.13 22.24
C GLY A 42 1.98 11.72 22.13
N ASP A 43 1.70 10.99 21.05
CA ASP A 43 2.10 9.57 20.95
C ASP A 43 2.34 9.15 19.50
N LEU A 44 3.21 8.15 19.32
CA LEU A 44 3.47 7.46 18.07
C LEU A 44 3.34 5.95 18.32
N LYS A 45 2.38 5.33 17.64
CA LYS A 45 2.21 3.87 17.67
C LYS A 45 2.57 3.28 16.33
N VAL A 46 3.35 2.21 16.36
CA VAL A 46 3.74 1.45 15.17
C VAL A 46 3.29 0.01 15.37
N TRP A 47 2.62 -0.57 14.37
CA TRP A 47 2.17 -1.95 14.40
C TRP A 47 2.00 -2.48 12.98
N SER A 48 1.89 -3.79 12.84
CA SER A 48 1.46 -4.45 11.61
C SER A 48 0.03 -4.96 11.74
N ILE A 49 -0.75 -4.87 10.67
CA ILE A 49 -2.00 -5.59 10.49
C ILE A 49 -1.65 -6.85 9.71
N GLY A 50 -1.93 -8.02 10.30
CA GLY A 50 -1.71 -9.33 9.72
C GLY A 50 -0.85 -10.23 10.61
N GLU A 51 -1.38 -11.40 10.88
CA GLU A 51 -0.69 -12.56 11.43
C GLU A 51 -0.53 -13.60 10.32
N LEU A 52 0.33 -14.60 10.53
CA LEU A 52 0.69 -15.58 9.50
C LEU A 52 -0.53 -16.28 8.89
N ASP A 53 -1.55 -16.57 9.71
CA ASP A 53 -2.76 -17.29 9.34
C ASP A 53 -3.97 -16.37 9.08
N ASP A 54 -3.79 -15.07 9.17
CA ASP A 54 -4.89 -14.12 8.92
C ASP A 54 -5.30 -14.15 7.44
N PRO A 55 -6.59 -14.33 7.13
CA PRO A 55 -7.05 -14.26 5.74
C PRO A 55 -6.96 -12.82 5.21
N GLU A 56 -6.54 -12.67 3.96
CA GLU A 56 -6.36 -11.38 3.30
C GLU A 56 -7.54 -10.41 3.46
N PRO A 57 -8.83 -10.83 3.29
CA PRO A 57 -9.96 -9.92 3.48
C PRO A 57 -10.05 -9.32 4.89
N GLU A 58 -9.55 -10.02 5.91
CA GLU A 58 -9.51 -9.53 7.27
C GLU A 58 -8.47 -8.40 7.44
N LEU A 59 -7.29 -8.53 6.82
CA LEU A 59 -6.28 -7.48 6.82
C LEU A 59 -6.83 -6.18 6.20
N ILE A 60 -7.44 -6.33 5.04
CA ILE A 60 -8.01 -5.22 4.28
C ILE A 60 -9.15 -4.57 5.07
N ARG A 61 -10.03 -5.37 5.67
CA ARG A 61 -11.12 -4.88 6.50
C ARG A 61 -10.60 -4.09 7.70
N ARG A 62 -9.60 -4.61 8.44
CA ARG A 62 -8.99 -3.90 9.59
C ARG A 62 -8.36 -2.57 9.19
N PHE A 63 -7.76 -2.49 8.02
CA PHE A 63 -7.20 -1.23 7.51
C PHE A 63 -8.32 -0.19 7.29
N PHE A 64 -9.38 -0.56 6.58
CA PHE A 64 -10.49 0.36 6.31
C PHE A 64 -11.33 0.67 7.55
N ASP A 65 -11.49 -0.27 8.48
CA ASP A 65 -12.11 -0.02 9.80
C ASP A 65 -11.33 1.06 10.58
N GLY A 66 -10.01 1.09 10.45
CA GLY A 66 -9.19 2.16 11.00
C GLY A 66 -9.52 3.53 10.41
N ILE A 67 -9.74 3.60 9.10
CA ILE A 67 -10.18 4.83 8.42
C ILE A 67 -11.58 5.24 8.86
N GLU A 68 -12.51 4.29 8.91
CA GLU A 68 -13.88 4.53 9.38
C GLU A 68 -13.91 5.12 10.79
N ARG A 69 -13.12 4.53 11.69
CA ARG A 69 -13.10 4.88 13.11
C ARG A 69 -12.40 6.20 13.41
N PHE A 70 -11.26 6.45 12.78
CA PHE A 70 -10.38 7.55 13.18
C PHE A 70 -10.35 8.70 12.18
N THR A 71 -10.80 8.48 10.96
CA THR A 71 -10.70 9.45 9.85
C THR A 71 -9.31 10.11 9.79
N PRO A 72 -8.23 9.35 9.79
CA PRO A 72 -6.89 9.91 9.86
C PRO A 72 -6.51 10.65 8.58
N GLN A 73 -5.56 11.57 8.66
CA GLN A 73 -4.81 11.93 7.49
C GLN A 73 -3.88 10.75 7.15
N LEU A 74 -4.01 10.18 5.97
CA LEU A 74 -3.06 9.18 5.48
C LEU A 74 -1.80 9.87 4.97
N VAL A 75 -0.66 9.33 5.34
CA VAL A 75 0.65 9.76 4.81
C VAL A 75 1.36 8.53 4.27
N SER A 76 1.85 8.62 3.06
CA SER A 76 2.52 7.51 2.40
C SER A 76 3.73 7.98 1.56
N TRP A 77 4.49 7.04 1.05
CA TRP A 77 5.50 7.27 0.03
C TRP A 77 5.20 6.39 -1.17
N ASN A 78 4.73 6.97 -2.25
CA ASN A 78 4.20 6.28 -3.43
C ASN A 78 2.95 5.43 -3.15
N GLY A 79 2.23 5.72 -2.07
CA GLY A 79 1.04 4.97 -1.71
C GLY A 79 -0.10 5.14 -2.71
N GLY A 80 -0.21 6.31 -3.34
CA GLY A 80 -1.13 6.56 -4.45
C GLY A 80 -0.74 5.81 -5.74
N GLY A 81 0.53 5.47 -5.89
CA GLY A 81 1.06 4.72 -7.03
C GLY A 81 1.10 3.20 -6.82
N PHE A 82 0.99 2.70 -5.59
CA PHE A 82 1.08 1.26 -5.32
C PHE A 82 0.13 0.77 -4.23
N ASP A 83 0.33 1.17 -2.97
CA ASP A 83 -0.36 0.57 -1.81
C ASP A 83 -1.88 0.70 -1.90
N LEU A 84 -2.37 1.92 -2.11
CA LEU A 84 -3.82 2.18 -2.17
C LEU A 84 -4.49 1.53 -3.39
N PRO A 85 -3.95 1.59 -4.62
CA PRO A 85 -4.48 0.82 -5.74
C PRO A 85 -4.56 -0.69 -5.46
N VAL A 86 -3.55 -1.29 -4.83
CA VAL A 86 -3.58 -2.70 -4.45
C VAL A 86 -4.72 -2.95 -3.46
N LEU A 87 -4.78 -2.19 -2.36
CA LEU A 87 -5.84 -2.32 -1.36
C LEU A 87 -7.23 -2.16 -1.96
N ASN A 88 -7.42 -1.20 -2.87
CA ASN A 88 -8.70 -0.94 -3.53
C ASN A 88 -9.14 -2.12 -4.41
N HIS A 89 -8.23 -2.67 -5.23
CA HIS A 89 -8.54 -3.84 -6.04
C HIS A 89 -8.86 -5.06 -5.18
N ARG A 90 -8.09 -5.28 -4.12
CA ARG A 90 -8.31 -6.41 -3.22
C ARG A 90 -9.59 -6.25 -2.39
N ALA A 91 -9.90 -5.03 -1.94
CA ALA A 91 -11.18 -4.73 -1.28
C ALA A 91 -12.37 -5.07 -2.18
N LEU A 92 -12.32 -4.67 -3.46
CA LEU A 92 -13.35 -5.01 -4.45
C LEU A 92 -13.49 -6.53 -4.61
N ILE A 93 -12.38 -7.25 -4.78
CA ILE A 93 -12.38 -8.71 -4.98
C ILE A 93 -13.00 -9.44 -3.79
N HIS A 94 -12.73 -8.96 -2.58
CA HIS A 94 -13.21 -9.58 -1.33
C HIS A 94 -14.53 -8.99 -0.81
N GLY A 95 -15.12 -8.02 -1.49
CA GLY A 95 -16.37 -7.39 -1.06
C GLY A 95 -16.22 -6.58 0.23
N VAL A 96 -15.03 -6.05 0.52
CA VAL A 96 -14.80 -5.20 1.69
C VAL A 96 -15.31 -3.80 1.40
N VAL A 97 -16.24 -3.33 2.24
CA VAL A 97 -16.83 -1.99 2.14
C VAL A 97 -16.00 -0.99 2.96
N ALA A 98 -15.77 0.19 2.40
CA ALA A 98 -15.01 1.29 3.01
C ALA A 98 -15.72 2.61 2.70
N GLN A 99 -16.88 2.82 3.34
CA GLN A 99 -17.79 3.91 3.00
C GLN A 99 -17.12 5.28 3.10
N LYS A 100 -16.47 5.57 4.22
CA LYS A 100 -15.80 6.84 4.44
C LYS A 100 -14.59 7.06 3.53
N TYR A 101 -13.86 5.99 3.21
CA TYR A 101 -12.72 6.09 2.29
C TYR A 101 -13.18 6.49 0.86
N TRP A 102 -14.36 6.00 0.44
CA TRP A 102 -14.95 6.30 -0.88
C TRP A 102 -15.85 7.53 -0.90
N ASP A 103 -16.03 8.22 0.23
CA ASP A 103 -16.89 9.40 0.29
C ASP A 103 -16.27 10.59 -0.48
N TRP A 104 -17.07 11.20 -1.34
CA TRP A 104 -16.75 12.42 -2.08
C TRP A 104 -17.52 13.64 -1.55
N GLY A 105 -18.11 13.54 -0.39
CA GLY A 105 -18.91 14.58 0.24
C GLY A 105 -20.41 14.40 0.03
N ASP A 106 -20.83 13.20 -0.34
CA ASP A 106 -22.25 12.85 -0.43
C ASP A 106 -22.82 12.54 0.95
N ASP A 107 -22.08 11.79 1.77
CA ASP A 107 -22.44 11.45 3.14
C ASP A 107 -21.92 12.51 4.14
N ASP A 108 -20.66 12.91 4.01
CA ASP A 108 -20.01 13.91 4.84
C ASP A 108 -19.45 15.06 3.98
N ARG A 109 -20.01 16.26 4.14
CA ARG A 109 -19.63 17.45 3.35
C ARG A 109 -18.15 17.84 3.47
N ASP A 110 -17.48 17.46 4.54
CA ASP A 110 -16.05 17.72 4.73
C ASP A 110 -15.19 16.97 3.71
N PHE A 111 -15.70 15.88 3.13
CA PHE A 111 -15.02 15.13 2.07
C PHE A 111 -15.14 15.76 0.69
N LYS A 112 -16.07 16.70 0.48
CA LYS A 112 -16.30 17.32 -0.83
C LYS A 112 -15.06 17.98 -1.41
N TRP A 113 -14.25 18.58 -0.55
CA TRP A 113 -13.04 19.31 -0.94
C TRP A 113 -11.76 18.69 -0.38
N ASN A 114 -11.88 17.60 0.37
CA ASN A 114 -10.76 16.91 0.99
C ASN A 114 -11.08 15.42 1.22
N SER A 115 -11.15 14.62 0.17
CA SER A 115 -11.38 13.18 0.20
C SER A 115 -10.06 12.39 0.18
N TYR A 116 -10.12 11.09 0.49
CA TYR A 116 -8.95 10.19 0.35
C TYR A 116 -8.54 9.93 -1.10
N LEU A 117 -9.46 10.11 -2.05
CA LEU A 117 -9.28 9.77 -3.45
C LEU A 117 -8.75 10.93 -4.31
N GLY A 118 -8.81 12.14 -3.80
CA GLY A 118 -8.35 13.31 -4.52
C GLY A 118 -6.83 13.45 -4.45
N ARG A 119 -6.14 13.31 -5.58
CA ARG A 119 -4.66 13.40 -5.67
C ARG A 119 -4.08 14.69 -5.05
N TYR A 120 -4.82 15.79 -5.12
CA TYR A 120 -4.39 17.09 -4.62
C TYR A 120 -5.02 17.44 -3.27
N HIS A 121 -5.74 16.51 -2.67
CA HIS A 121 -6.31 16.66 -1.34
C HIS A 121 -5.29 16.30 -0.26
N THR A 122 -5.51 16.80 0.95
CA THR A 122 -4.59 16.57 2.07
C THR A 122 -5.00 15.41 2.96
N ARG A 123 -6.19 14.81 2.74
CA ARG A 123 -6.63 13.64 3.50
C ARG A 123 -5.79 12.39 3.23
N HIS A 124 -5.27 12.27 2.01
CA HIS A 124 -4.14 11.41 1.70
C HIS A 124 -2.99 12.26 1.15
N LEU A 125 -1.85 12.25 1.82
CA LEU A 125 -0.60 12.89 1.40
C LEU A 125 0.38 11.82 0.94
N ASP A 126 0.54 11.71 -0.37
CA ASP A 126 1.66 10.96 -0.95
C ASP A 126 2.89 11.87 -0.97
N LEU A 127 3.81 11.67 -0.04
CA LEU A 127 4.97 12.53 0.12
C LEU A 127 5.89 12.50 -1.11
N MET A 128 5.98 11.37 -1.81
CA MET A 128 6.77 11.31 -3.04
C MET A 128 6.19 12.25 -4.10
N ASP A 129 4.88 12.28 -4.27
CA ASP A 129 4.18 13.15 -5.22
C ASP A 129 4.26 14.63 -4.81
N VAL A 130 4.02 14.93 -3.55
CA VAL A 130 4.02 16.31 -3.03
C VAL A 130 5.40 16.94 -3.13
N LEU A 131 6.45 16.22 -2.69
CA LEU A 131 7.83 16.71 -2.76
C LEU A 131 8.31 16.88 -4.22
N ALA A 132 7.81 16.05 -5.11
CA ALA A 132 8.06 16.15 -6.54
C ALA A 132 7.20 17.23 -7.24
N MET A 133 6.38 17.99 -6.49
CA MET A 133 5.41 18.92 -7.07
C MET A 133 4.53 18.25 -8.14
N TYR A 134 4.14 16.99 -7.88
CA TYR A 134 3.35 16.15 -8.79
C TYR A 134 3.99 15.87 -10.16
N GLN A 135 5.31 16.02 -10.26
CA GLN A 135 6.07 15.75 -11.47
C GLN A 135 6.73 14.35 -11.40
N PRO A 136 6.28 13.35 -12.17
CA PRO A 136 6.82 11.99 -12.06
C PRO A 136 8.34 11.89 -12.30
N ARG A 137 8.92 12.81 -13.06
CA ARG A 137 10.37 12.84 -13.31
C ARG A 137 11.20 13.30 -12.11
N ALA A 138 10.55 13.92 -11.11
CA ALA A 138 11.19 14.41 -9.89
C ALA A 138 10.99 13.46 -8.70
N ASN A 139 10.31 12.33 -8.92
CA ASN A 139 10.11 11.30 -7.89
C ASN A 139 11.44 10.73 -7.42
N ALA A 140 11.58 10.54 -6.12
CA ALA A 140 12.76 9.95 -5.51
C ALA A 140 12.38 8.67 -4.74
N PRO A 141 13.22 7.62 -4.74
CA PRO A 141 12.99 6.44 -3.91
C PRO A 141 13.05 6.77 -2.42
N LEU A 142 12.17 6.16 -1.62
CA LEU A 142 12.14 6.37 -0.16
C LEU A 142 13.49 6.09 0.50
N ASP A 143 14.14 4.99 0.11
CA ASP A 143 15.43 4.60 0.67
C ASP A 143 16.51 5.67 0.46
N ALA A 144 16.62 6.20 -0.75
CA ALA A 144 17.58 7.26 -1.06
C ALA A 144 17.28 8.53 -0.25
N MET A 145 16.02 8.92 -0.13
CA MET A 145 15.62 10.08 0.66
C MET A 145 15.86 9.88 2.15
N ALA A 146 15.58 8.69 2.69
CA ALA A 146 15.85 8.35 4.07
C ALA A 146 17.35 8.50 4.37
N GLN A 147 18.22 7.94 3.54
CA GLN A 147 19.67 8.03 3.69
C GLN A 147 20.17 9.48 3.62
N LEU A 148 19.67 10.27 2.66
CA LEU A 148 20.02 11.69 2.56
C LEU A 148 19.58 12.52 3.78
N CYS A 149 18.48 12.10 4.43
CA CYS A 149 18.02 12.70 5.69
C CYS A 149 18.76 12.17 6.93
N GLY A 150 19.74 11.28 6.78
CA GLY A 150 20.49 10.69 7.89
C GLY A 150 19.77 9.55 8.61
N PHE A 151 18.70 8.99 8.02
CA PHE A 151 18.03 7.80 8.54
C PHE A 151 18.68 6.52 7.98
N PRO A 152 18.54 5.37 8.66
CA PRO A 152 19.19 4.13 8.24
C PRO A 152 18.74 3.58 6.89
N GLY A 153 17.63 4.06 6.32
CA GLY A 153 17.05 3.52 5.09
C GLY A 153 16.39 2.15 5.30
N LYS A 154 16.38 1.31 4.29
CA LYS A 154 15.84 -0.06 4.37
C LYS A 154 16.72 -0.94 5.27
N LEU A 155 16.10 -1.60 6.25
CA LEU A 155 16.77 -2.48 7.21
C LEU A 155 16.56 -3.95 6.83
N GLY A 156 17.15 -4.38 5.73
CA GLY A 156 17.38 -5.80 5.47
C GLY A 156 16.47 -6.50 4.45
N MET A 157 15.21 -6.10 4.22
CA MET A 157 14.35 -6.78 3.23
C MET A 157 13.95 -5.86 2.08
N ASP A 158 14.03 -6.38 0.87
CA ASP A 158 13.47 -5.74 -0.32
C ASP A 158 12.06 -6.29 -0.63
N GLY A 159 11.21 -5.47 -1.25
CA GLY A 159 9.86 -5.90 -1.64
C GLY A 159 9.81 -7.15 -2.54
N SER A 160 10.88 -7.43 -3.29
CA SER A 160 11.02 -8.65 -4.09
C SER A 160 11.19 -9.92 -3.24
N GLU A 161 11.62 -9.80 -1.99
CA GLU A 161 11.88 -10.92 -1.07
C GLU A 161 10.66 -11.28 -0.21
N VAL A 162 9.64 -10.40 -0.16
CA VAL A 162 8.44 -10.57 0.68
C VAL A 162 7.75 -11.91 0.39
N ALA A 163 7.55 -12.27 -0.87
CA ALA A 163 6.88 -13.52 -1.23
C ALA A 163 7.63 -14.75 -0.71
N ALA A 164 8.97 -14.73 -0.77
CA ALA A 164 9.80 -15.81 -0.26
C ALA A 164 9.81 -15.86 1.27
N ALA A 165 9.84 -14.71 1.95
CA ALA A 165 9.78 -14.62 3.41
C ALA A 165 8.43 -15.14 3.95
N VAL A 166 7.32 -14.76 3.32
CA VAL A 166 5.99 -15.28 3.67
C VAL A 166 5.90 -16.80 3.49
N ALA A 167 6.46 -17.33 2.39
CA ALA A 167 6.49 -18.78 2.15
C ALA A 167 7.30 -19.55 3.20
N ARG A 168 8.29 -18.90 3.85
CA ARG A 168 9.07 -19.46 4.97
C ARG A 168 8.45 -19.22 6.35
N GLY A 169 7.32 -18.49 6.42
CA GLY A 169 6.67 -18.14 7.69
C GLY A 169 7.36 -17.00 8.46
N GLU A 170 8.15 -16.16 7.79
CA GLU A 170 8.96 -15.09 8.37
C GLU A 170 8.23 -13.72 8.34
N LEU A 171 6.94 -13.70 8.68
CA LEU A 171 6.12 -12.49 8.60
C LEU A 171 6.62 -11.34 9.50
N ALA A 172 7.29 -11.66 10.60
CA ALA A 172 7.87 -10.66 11.49
C ALA A 172 9.02 -9.84 10.84
N GLN A 173 9.51 -10.27 9.68
CA GLN A 173 10.54 -9.57 8.91
C GLN A 173 9.94 -8.73 7.77
N VAL A 174 8.66 -8.91 7.46
CA VAL A 174 7.90 -8.17 6.45
C VAL A 174 7.28 -6.92 7.05
#